data_0c59f7d7bf22e1d741b3f35743a4deac
#
_entry.id   0c59f7d7bf22e1d741b3f35743a4deac
#
_cell.length_a   1.000
_cell.length_b   1.000
_cell.length_c   1.000
_cell.angle_alpha   90.00
_cell.angle_beta   90.00
_cell.angle_gamma   90.00
#
_symmetry.space_group_name_H-M   'P 1'
#
loop_
_entity.id
_entity.type
_entity.pdbx_description
1 polymer ?
#
loop_
_entity_poly.entity_id
_entity_poly.type
_entity_poly.pdbx_seq_one_letter_code
_entity_poly.pdbx_strand_id
1 'polypeptide(L)'
;MFESILVSLVPISLVFELCALALSFYLKDSRIFFIVLSMLCARLTYLLAPFYQAHLFVSLFLPLVFVLFVVLKKSVLVFEKKSLVKLAVLVFVGILGFVLCKSTDFNASMSEKFFDIAIFTPISQVSFVFLVAEFAFLLFWGAFKGELHFGVAFGLSFLQFCFESAQKVGFFEFGALFFVLYLVYHTYKSLYFDTFTKLPNQKALKRKLLGFTSCYLGALRVSGFEHLEPKDEKILFKKIGKILRKQAKNVKVFCVDDDFIFVFEKLDESVAREFLR
;
A
#
# COMPACT_ATOMS: atom_id res chain seq x y z
N MET A 1 10.51 -24.63 17.50
CA MET A 1 9.86 -24.50 16.19
C MET A 1 9.43 -23.07 15.88
N PHE A 2 8.67 -22.37 16.75
CA PHE A 2 8.26 -20.98 16.53
C PHE A 2 9.44 -20.00 16.49
N GLU A 3 10.43 -20.18 17.38
CA GLU A 3 11.63 -19.34 17.41
C GLU A 3 12.54 -19.52 16.19
N SER A 4 12.66 -20.74 15.64
CA SER A 4 13.44 -20.96 14.42
C SER A 4 12.76 -20.34 13.19
N ILE A 5 11.46 -20.27 13.16
CA ILE A 5 10.70 -19.57 12.11
C ILE A 5 10.95 -18.07 12.21
N LEU A 6 10.90 -17.48 13.40
CA LEU A 6 11.17 -16.04 13.60
C LEU A 6 12.58 -15.62 13.17
N VAL A 7 13.60 -16.44 13.46
CA VAL A 7 14.97 -16.18 13.03
C VAL A 7 15.11 -16.22 11.51
N SER A 8 14.40 -17.12 10.84
CA SER A 8 14.41 -17.21 9.37
C SER A 8 13.64 -16.07 8.68
N LEU A 9 12.72 -15.40 9.39
CA LEU A 9 12.00 -14.24 8.87
C LEU A 9 12.89 -12.99 8.70
N VAL A 10 13.97 -12.87 9.47
CA VAL A 10 14.87 -11.71 9.41
C VAL A 10 15.44 -11.46 8.01
N PRO A 11 16.11 -12.43 7.34
CA PRO A 11 16.58 -12.22 5.98
C PRO A 11 15.42 -12.06 4.97
N ILE A 12 14.30 -12.75 5.18
CA ILE A 12 13.13 -12.66 4.31
C ILE A 12 12.51 -11.25 4.37
N SER A 13 12.47 -10.63 5.55
CA SER A 13 11.94 -9.27 5.68
C SER A 13 12.79 -8.24 4.94
N LEU A 14 14.10 -8.39 4.96
CA LEU A 14 15.01 -7.54 4.18
C LEU A 14 14.71 -7.65 2.68
N VAL A 15 14.47 -8.87 2.19
CA VAL A 15 14.09 -9.08 0.79
C VAL A 15 12.78 -8.36 0.46
N PHE A 16 11.75 -8.44 1.32
CA PHE A 16 10.49 -7.73 1.10
C PHE A 16 10.68 -6.20 1.11
N GLU A 17 11.50 -5.66 2.01
CA GLU A 17 11.80 -4.24 2.04
C GLU A 17 12.53 -3.79 0.77
N LEU A 18 13.54 -4.53 0.31
CA LEU A 18 14.25 -4.23 -0.93
C LEU A 18 13.34 -4.33 -2.16
N CYS A 19 12.47 -5.35 -2.22
CA CYS A 19 11.48 -5.49 -3.27
C CYS A 19 10.47 -4.34 -3.26
N ALA A 20 9.95 -3.96 -2.09
CA ALA A 20 9.03 -2.83 -1.96
C ALA A 20 9.68 -1.51 -2.38
N LEU A 21 10.96 -1.31 -2.00
CA LEU A 21 11.75 -0.16 -2.40
C LEU A 21 11.92 -0.09 -3.93
N ALA A 22 12.35 -1.18 -4.55
CA ALA A 22 12.54 -1.26 -5.99
C ALA A 22 11.24 -1.05 -6.76
N LEU A 23 10.14 -1.70 -6.34
CA LEU A 23 8.83 -1.55 -6.94
C LEU A 23 8.28 -0.13 -6.79
N SER A 24 8.39 0.47 -5.61
CA SER A 24 7.92 1.83 -5.37
C SER A 24 8.72 2.87 -6.16
N PHE A 25 10.02 2.65 -6.34
CA PHE A 25 10.87 3.48 -7.22
C PHE A 25 10.42 3.37 -8.67
N TYR A 26 10.26 2.13 -9.18
CA TYR A 26 9.83 1.86 -10.55
C TYR A 26 8.43 2.43 -10.84
N LEU A 27 7.49 2.28 -9.91
CA LEU A 27 6.11 2.77 -10.03
C LEU A 27 5.96 4.26 -9.69
N LYS A 28 7.06 4.93 -9.36
CA LYS A 28 7.11 6.37 -9.03
C LYS A 28 6.19 6.73 -7.85
N ASP A 29 6.12 5.86 -6.84
CA ASP A 29 5.41 6.15 -5.59
C ASP A 29 6.38 6.57 -4.49
N SER A 30 6.68 7.87 -4.42
CA SER A 30 7.63 8.42 -3.46
C SER A 30 7.20 8.27 -2.00
N ARG A 31 5.91 8.14 -1.69
CA ARG A 31 5.46 7.96 -0.29
C ARG A 31 5.85 6.58 0.21
N ILE A 32 5.47 5.53 -0.53
CA ILE A 32 5.84 4.14 -0.18
C ILE A 32 7.37 4.00 -0.18
N PHE A 33 8.06 4.58 -1.17
CA PHE A 33 9.53 4.54 -1.23
C PHE A 33 10.17 5.06 0.06
N PHE A 34 9.81 6.26 0.53
CA PHE A 34 10.40 6.85 1.72
C PHE A 34 9.95 6.17 3.02
N ILE A 35 8.75 5.62 3.08
CA ILE A 35 8.28 4.82 4.22
C ILE A 35 9.15 3.55 4.34
N VAL A 36 9.33 2.80 3.25
CA VAL A 36 10.14 1.59 3.26
C VAL A 36 11.62 1.91 3.52
N LEU A 37 12.13 3.01 2.96
CA LEU A 37 13.48 3.48 3.23
C LEU A 37 13.66 3.83 4.72
N SER A 38 12.65 4.40 5.38
CA SER A 38 12.72 4.67 6.83
C SER A 38 12.76 3.39 7.66
N MET A 39 12.06 2.33 7.23
CA MET A 39 12.12 1.02 7.88
C MET A 39 13.52 0.40 7.76
N LEU A 40 14.13 0.49 6.57
CA LEU A 40 15.52 0.05 6.35
C LEU A 40 16.52 0.85 7.21
N CYS A 41 16.34 2.18 7.30
CA CYS A 41 17.18 3.02 8.16
C CYS A 41 17.01 2.68 9.65
N ALA A 42 15.81 2.30 10.08
CA ALA A 42 15.57 1.88 11.45
C ALA A 42 16.38 0.63 11.84
N ARG A 43 16.63 -0.29 10.90
CA ARG A 43 17.53 -1.44 11.13
C ARG A 43 18.94 -1.01 11.49
N LEU A 44 19.45 0.05 10.85
CA LEU A 44 20.78 0.59 11.16
C LEU A 44 20.85 1.09 12.61
N THR A 45 19.77 1.64 13.14
CA THR A 45 19.72 2.06 14.55
C THR A 45 19.96 0.87 15.50
N TYR A 46 19.35 -0.29 15.22
CA TYR A 46 19.57 -1.51 16.00
C TYR A 46 20.98 -2.10 15.87
N LEU A 47 21.70 -1.78 14.79
CA LEU A 47 23.08 -2.19 14.62
C LEU A 47 24.10 -1.26 15.33
N LEU A 48 23.72 0.02 15.46
CA LEU A 48 24.62 1.08 15.95
C LEU A 48 24.43 1.39 17.45
N ALA A 49 23.31 0.99 18.06
CA ALA A 49 22.99 1.27 19.46
C ALA A 49 22.60 -0.02 20.19
N PRO A 50 22.69 -0.05 21.54
CA PRO A 50 22.17 -1.14 22.35
C PRO A 50 20.68 -1.35 22.06
N PHE A 51 20.25 -2.62 21.99
CA PHE A 51 18.90 -3.01 21.55
C PHE A 51 17.79 -2.23 22.26
N TYR A 52 17.84 -2.12 23.57
CA TYR A 52 16.82 -1.44 24.36
C TYR A 52 16.66 0.05 23.98
N GLN A 53 17.78 0.76 23.87
CA GLN A 53 17.82 2.18 23.52
C GLN A 53 17.34 2.42 22.06
N ALA A 54 17.81 1.58 21.15
CA ALA A 54 17.35 1.59 19.77
C ALA A 54 15.83 1.34 19.69
N HIS A 55 15.33 0.40 20.51
CA HIS A 55 13.92 0.06 20.52
C HIS A 55 13.03 1.20 21.03
N LEU A 56 13.44 1.89 22.12
CA LEU A 56 12.75 3.08 22.61
C LEU A 56 12.68 4.18 21.55
N PHE A 57 13.79 4.42 20.87
CA PHE A 57 13.84 5.42 19.80
C PHE A 57 12.97 5.02 18.60
N VAL A 58 13.16 3.82 18.08
CA VAL A 58 12.46 3.35 16.86
C VAL A 58 10.96 3.22 17.10
N SER A 59 10.52 2.74 18.26
CA SER A 59 9.09 2.61 18.59
C SER A 59 8.35 3.94 18.69
N LEU A 60 9.05 5.05 18.94
CA LEU A 60 8.46 6.39 18.95
C LEU A 60 8.57 7.10 17.59
N PHE A 61 9.78 7.16 17.03
CA PHE A 61 10.05 8.02 15.88
C PHE A 61 9.70 7.39 14.53
N LEU A 62 9.77 6.07 14.38
CA LEU A 62 9.46 5.44 13.10
C LEU A 62 7.96 5.55 12.73
N PRO A 63 7.00 5.33 13.66
CA PRO A 63 5.59 5.59 13.40
C PRO A 63 5.31 7.04 13.01
N LEU A 64 5.90 8.02 13.72
CA LEU A 64 5.81 9.44 13.40
C LEU A 64 6.29 9.75 11.98
N VAL A 65 7.44 9.21 11.60
CA VAL A 65 8.00 9.37 10.24
C VAL A 65 7.09 8.74 9.19
N PHE A 66 6.51 7.59 9.50
CA PHE A 66 5.54 6.93 8.61
C PHE A 66 4.34 7.84 8.33
N VAL A 67 3.69 8.36 9.39
CA VAL A 67 2.56 9.29 9.28
C VAL A 67 2.94 10.53 8.50
N LEU A 68 4.09 11.11 8.80
CA LEU A 68 4.60 12.30 8.11
C LEU A 68 4.72 12.05 6.61
N PHE A 69 5.28 10.91 6.18
CA PHE A 69 5.43 10.59 4.76
C PHE A 69 4.10 10.29 4.05
N VAL A 70 3.10 9.79 4.76
CA VAL A 70 1.74 9.64 4.23
C VAL A 70 1.08 11.00 3.98
N VAL A 71 1.23 11.93 4.93
CA VAL A 71 0.61 13.27 4.84
C VAL A 71 1.31 14.16 3.81
N LEU A 72 2.63 14.03 3.68
CA LEU A 72 3.39 14.79 2.70
C LEU A 72 2.96 14.47 1.26
N LYS A 73 2.90 15.50 0.44
CA LYS A 73 2.47 15.37 -0.97
C LYS A 73 3.28 14.32 -1.72
N LYS A 74 2.57 13.48 -2.46
CA LYS A 74 3.18 12.54 -3.40
C LYS A 74 3.97 13.33 -4.46
N SER A 75 5.24 12.97 -4.66
CA SER A 75 6.07 13.41 -5.78
C SER A 75 6.22 12.27 -6.78
N VAL A 76 6.32 12.60 -8.04
CA VAL A 76 6.44 11.59 -9.12
C VAL A 76 7.86 11.04 -9.19
N LEU A 77 8.85 11.89 -8.92
CA LEU A 77 10.26 11.51 -8.94
C LEU A 77 10.82 11.51 -7.53
N VAL A 78 11.62 10.49 -7.20
CA VAL A 78 12.29 10.38 -5.90
C VAL A 78 13.30 11.52 -5.69
N PHE A 79 13.89 12.06 -6.76
CA PHE A 79 14.87 13.16 -6.72
C PHE A 79 14.26 14.55 -7.02
N GLU A 80 12.95 14.70 -6.98
CA GLU A 80 12.29 15.99 -7.12
C GLU A 80 12.54 16.87 -5.87
N LYS A 81 12.51 18.22 -6.00
CA LYS A 81 12.66 19.15 -4.87
C LYS A 81 11.75 18.82 -3.67
N LYS A 82 10.52 18.36 -3.94
CA LYS A 82 9.58 17.93 -2.89
C LYS A 82 10.02 16.64 -2.16
N SER A 83 10.78 15.79 -2.81
CA SER A 83 11.34 14.58 -2.21
C SER A 83 12.59 14.85 -1.38
N LEU A 84 13.31 15.95 -1.67
CA LEU A 84 14.45 16.39 -0.84
C LEU A 84 14.02 16.69 0.60
N VAL A 85 12.80 17.21 0.80
CA VAL A 85 12.25 17.40 2.15
C VAL A 85 12.12 16.06 2.89
N LYS A 86 11.66 15.02 2.22
CA LYS A 86 11.54 13.68 2.82
C LYS A 86 12.92 13.11 3.17
N LEU A 87 13.89 13.29 2.28
CA LEU A 87 15.26 12.89 2.53
C LEU A 87 15.88 13.65 3.71
N ALA A 88 15.66 14.98 3.77
CA ALA A 88 16.12 15.80 4.88
C ALA A 88 15.51 15.36 6.22
N VAL A 89 14.22 14.97 6.24
CA VAL A 89 13.58 14.39 7.43
C VAL A 89 14.27 13.10 7.85
N LEU A 90 14.55 12.18 6.90
CA LEU A 90 15.25 10.93 7.23
C LEU A 90 16.64 11.17 7.81
N VAL A 91 17.42 12.08 7.20
CA VAL A 91 18.75 12.44 7.70
C VAL A 91 18.64 13.07 9.09
N PHE A 92 17.71 13.98 9.30
CA PHE A 92 17.48 14.62 10.59
C PHE A 92 17.11 13.58 11.67
N VAL A 93 16.16 12.67 11.38
CA VAL A 93 15.77 11.61 12.31
C VAL A 93 16.93 10.65 12.57
N GLY A 94 17.76 10.34 11.56
CA GLY A 94 18.98 9.54 11.74
C GLY A 94 19.98 10.18 12.69
N ILE A 95 20.25 11.48 12.53
CA ILE A 95 21.11 12.25 13.45
C ILE A 95 20.50 12.28 14.86
N LEU A 96 19.20 12.54 14.95
CA LEU A 96 18.48 12.54 16.23
C LEU A 96 18.58 11.18 16.92
N GLY A 97 18.44 10.09 16.19
CA GLY A 97 18.61 8.73 16.71
C GLY A 97 20.00 8.47 17.28
N PHE A 98 21.04 8.91 16.56
CA PHE A 98 22.42 8.78 17.05
C PHE A 98 22.66 9.53 18.37
N VAL A 99 22.04 10.70 18.54
CA VAL A 99 22.16 11.52 19.76
C VAL A 99 21.30 10.94 20.90
N LEU A 100 20.00 10.66 20.62
CA LEU A 100 19.04 10.24 21.66
C LEU A 100 19.31 8.83 22.17
N CYS A 101 19.75 7.90 21.33
CA CYS A 101 20.13 6.55 21.79
C CYS A 101 21.29 6.56 22.80
N LYS A 102 22.11 7.61 22.81
CA LYS A 102 23.21 7.79 23.79
C LYS A 102 22.81 8.58 25.02
N SER A 103 21.66 9.24 24.99
CA SER A 103 21.16 10.09 26.10
C SER A 103 20.57 9.23 27.22
N THR A 104 21.11 9.37 28.41
CA THR A 104 20.58 8.72 29.64
C THR A 104 19.22 9.28 30.00
N ASP A 105 19.04 10.59 29.88
CA ASP A 105 17.81 11.31 30.24
C ASP A 105 16.64 10.91 29.32
N PHE A 106 16.88 10.77 28.01
CA PHE A 106 15.89 10.28 27.09
C PHE A 106 15.45 8.88 27.42
N ASN A 107 16.41 7.99 27.68
CA ASN A 107 16.12 6.60 28.01
C ASN A 107 15.35 6.48 29.34
N ALA A 108 15.70 7.27 30.34
CA ALA A 108 15.00 7.31 31.61
C ALA A 108 13.54 7.80 31.43
N SER A 109 13.35 8.93 30.76
CA SER A 109 12.03 9.50 30.53
C SER A 109 11.11 8.58 29.71
N MET A 110 11.65 7.89 28.69
CA MET A 110 10.88 6.95 27.89
C MET A 110 10.52 5.65 28.62
N SER A 111 11.29 5.31 29.68
CA SER A 111 11.06 4.12 30.51
C SER A 111 10.11 4.38 31.66
N GLU A 112 9.72 5.62 31.88
CA GLU A 112 8.83 6.01 32.98
C GLU A 112 7.43 5.41 32.75
N LYS A 113 6.86 4.86 33.84
CA LYS A 113 5.51 4.28 33.82
C LYS A 113 4.52 5.31 34.34
N PHE A 114 3.58 5.70 33.51
CA PHE A 114 2.50 6.64 33.86
C PHE A 114 1.27 5.92 34.41
N PHE A 115 1.08 4.64 34.07
CA PHE A 115 -0.06 3.83 34.47
C PHE A 115 0.41 2.47 34.97
N ASP A 116 -0.21 1.96 36.04
CA ASP A 116 0.06 0.61 36.57
C ASP A 116 -0.58 -0.52 35.71
N ILE A 117 -0.70 -0.32 34.43
CA ILE A 117 -1.24 -1.30 33.55
C ILE A 117 -0.07 -1.90 32.76
N ALA A 118 0.11 -3.20 32.85
CA ALA A 118 1.04 -3.92 32.00
C ALA A 118 0.46 -4.01 30.58
N ILE A 119 0.57 -2.91 29.83
CA ILE A 119 0.22 -2.89 28.40
C ILE A 119 1.50 -3.21 27.65
N PHE A 120 1.53 -4.35 27.02
CA PHE A 120 2.54 -4.74 26.04
C PHE A 120 3.98 -4.36 26.38
N THR A 121 4.65 -5.17 27.20
CA THR A 121 6.10 -5.09 27.28
C THR A 121 6.71 -5.71 26.02
N PRO A 122 7.60 -5.05 25.28
CA PRO A 122 8.62 -4.09 25.73
C PRO A 122 8.43 -2.64 25.26
N ILE A 123 7.27 -2.29 24.73
CA ILE A 123 7.03 -0.92 24.24
C ILE A 123 6.86 0.04 25.43
N SER A 124 7.40 1.25 25.35
CA SER A 124 7.13 2.28 26.36
C SER A 124 5.67 2.73 26.28
N GLN A 125 5.10 3.11 27.45
CA GLN A 125 3.71 3.59 27.49
C GLN A 125 3.50 4.82 26.61
N VAL A 126 4.48 5.71 26.56
CA VAL A 126 4.47 6.89 25.68
C VAL A 126 4.39 6.46 24.23
N SER A 127 5.30 5.58 23.77
CA SER A 127 5.29 5.09 22.38
C SER A 127 3.99 4.39 22.04
N PHE A 128 3.40 3.63 22.97
CA PHE A 128 2.13 2.95 22.73
C PHE A 128 0.97 3.94 22.52
N VAL A 129 0.87 5.00 23.35
CA VAL A 129 -0.16 6.03 23.19
C VAL A 129 -0.03 6.73 21.83
N PHE A 130 1.19 7.12 21.44
CA PHE A 130 1.44 7.71 20.12
C PHE A 130 1.07 6.74 19.00
N LEU A 131 1.48 5.48 19.09
CA LEU A 131 1.17 4.45 18.08
C LEU A 131 -0.34 4.29 17.84
N VAL A 132 -1.14 4.23 18.93
CA VAL A 132 -2.60 4.12 18.84
C VAL A 132 -3.21 5.38 18.24
N ALA A 133 -2.75 6.56 18.64
CA ALA A 133 -3.23 7.83 18.11
C ALA A 133 -2.93 7.97 16.62
N GLU A 134 -1.73 7.61 16.19
CA GLU A 134 -1.29 7.66 14.80
C GLU A 134 -2.04 6.63 13.93
N PHE A 135 -2.27 5.44 14.45
CA PHE A 135 -3.07 4.43 13.77
C PHE A 135 -4.51 4.92 13.53
N ALA A 136 -5.15 5.46 14.58
CA ALA A 136 -6.49 6.04 14.48
C ALA A 136 -6.52 7.20 13.47
N PHE A 137 -5.52 8.08 13.52
CA PHE A 137 -5.37 9.17 12.55
C PHE A 137 -5.26 8.66 11.12
N LEU A 138 -4.42 7.65 10.85
CA LEU A 138 -4.25 7.11 9.50
C LEU A 138 -5.49 6.39 8.98
N LEU A 139 -6.26 5.71 9.84
CA LEU A 139 -7.53 5.11 9.44
C LEU A 139 -8.55 6.19 9.07
N PHE A 140 -8.64 7.23 9.89
CA PHE A 140 -9.54 8.36 9.62
C PHE A 140 -9.13 9.09 8.32
N TRP A 141 -7.85 9.49 8.21
CA TRP A 141 -7.30 10.12 7.02
C TRP A 141 -7.50 9.27 5.77
N GLY A 142 -7.21 7.98 5.87
CA GLY A 142 -7.35 7.03 4.77
C GLY A 142 -8.81 6.85 4.32
N ALA A 143 -9.78 6.89 5.24
CA ALA A 143 -11.19 6.84 4.91
C ALA A 143 -11.62 8.07 4.08
N PHE A 144 -11.18 9.28 4.48
CA PHE A 144 -11.50 10.50 3.75
C PHE A 144 -10.80 10.62 2.40
N LYS A 145 -9.55 10.19 2.31
CA LYS A 145 -8.75 10.30 1.07
C LYS A 145 -8.87 9.08 0.15
N GLY A 146 -9.53 8.01 0.58
CA GLY A 146 -9.56 6.75 -0.16
C GLY A 146 -8.21 6.01 -0.17
N GLU A 147 -7.36 6.25 0.84
CA GLU A 147 -5.99 5.72 0.96
C GLU A 147 -5.84 4.80 2.18
N LEU A 148 -6.86 4.01 2.49
CA LEU A 148 -6.88 3.08 3.64
C LEU A 148 -5.70 2.10 3.69
N HIS A 149 -5.08 1.84 2.54
CA HIS A 149 -3.91 0.96 2.45
C HIS A 149 -2.74 1.42 3.32
N PHE A 150 -2.56 2.73 3.58
CA PHE A 150 -1.54 3.21 4.50
C PHE A 150 -1.86 2.88 5.95
N GLY A 151 -3.12 2.98 6.37
CA GLY A 151 -3.54 2.57 7.71
C GLY A 151 -3.33 1.08 7.95
N VAL A 152 -3.68 0.24 6.95
CA VAL A 152 -3.44 -1.21 7.03
C VAL A 152 -1.95 -1.51 7.09
N ALA A 153 -1.14 -0.89 6.22
CA ALA A 153 0.31 -1.05 6.23
C ALA A 153 0.93 -0.64 7.57
N PHE A 154 0.48 0.48 8.16
CA PHE A 154 0.91 0.94 9.47
C PHE A 154 0.60 -0.10 10.55
N GLY A 155 -0.65 -0.55 10.65
CA GLY A 155 -1.06 -1.56 11.64
C GLY A 155 -0.23 -2.84 11.53
N LEU A 156 0.00 -3.33 10.31
CA LEU A 156 0.82 -4.52 10.08
C LEU A 156 2.30 -4.29 10.39
N SER A 157 2.85 -3.11 10.08
CA SER A 157 4.25 -2.79 10.36
C SER A 157 4.56 -2.73 11.85
N PHE A 158 3.63 -2.20 12.65
CA PHE A 158 3.88 -1.96 14.07
C PHE A 158 3.23 -2.98 14.99
N LEU A 159 2.47 -3.93 14.45
CA LEU A 159 1.87 -5.02 15.21
C LEU A 159 2.93 -5.81 16.03
N GLN A 160 4.13 -5.97 15.47
CA GLN A 160 5.23 -6.66 16.14
C GLN A 160 5.68 -5.99 17.44
N PHE A 161 5.50 -4.68 17.59
CA PHE A 161 5.80 -3.99 18.86
C PHE A 161 4.87 -4.41 19.99
N CYS A 162 3.72 -5.00 19.66
CA CYS A 162 2.76 -5.51 20.64
C CYS A 162 3.08 -6.94 21.13
N PHE A 163 4.07 -7.62 20.54
CA PHE A 163 4.44 -8.98 20.92
C PHE A 163 5.75 -9.03 21.70
N GLU A 164 5.75 -9.78 22.76
CA GLU A 164 6.83 -9.84 23.77
C GLU A 164 8.16 -10.43 23.33
N SER A 165 8.28 -11.07 22.24
CA SER A 165 9.53 -11.72 21.79
C SER A 165 10.62 -10.71 21.38
N ALA A 166 10.70 -9.64 22.11
CA ALA A 166 11.51 -8.45 21.91
C ALA A 166 13.03 -8.68 21.85
N GLN A 167 13.52 -9.80 22.26
CA GLN A 167 14.98 -10.05 22.19
C GLN A 167 15.46 -10.36 20.80
N LYS A 168 14.60 -10.60 19.83
CA LYS A 168 15.04 -11.16 18.56
C LYS A 168 14.67 -10.37 17.31
N VAL A 169 13.63 -9.53 17.29
CA VAL A 169 13.25 -8.94 16.01
C VAL A 169 12.42 -7.66 16.12
N GLY A 170 12.97 -6.52 15.79
CA GLY A 170 12.22 -5.32 15.46
C GLY A 170 12.18 -5.11 13.95
N PHE A 171 11.64 -6.06 13.19
CA PHE A 171 11.65 -5.95 11.73
C PHE A 171 10.21 -5.85 11.19
N PHE A 172 10.01 -5.00 10.22
CA PHE A 172 8.72 -4.55 9.73
C PHE A 172 8.21 -5.41 8.57
N GLU A 173 8.32 -6.72 8.70
CA GLU A 173 8.11 -7.71 7.63
C GLU A 173 6.71 -7.63 7.03
N PHE A 174 5.71 -7.54 7.89
CA PHE A 174 4.33 -7.57 7.43
C PHE A 174 3.94 -6.29 6.68
N GLY A 175 4.48 -5.15 7.09
CA GLY A 175 4.26 -3.89 6.38
C GLY A 175 4.94 -3.87 5.02
N ALA A 176 6.18 -4.30 4.94
CA ALA A 176 6.93 -4.38 3.68
C ALA A 176 6.28 -5.39 2.71
N LEU A 177 5.90 -6.58 3.21
CA LEU A 177 5.15 -7.56 2.42
C LEU A 177 3.84 -6.99 1.90
N PHE A 178 3.09 -6.29 2.76
CA PHE A 178 1.84 -5.66 2.34
C PHE A 178 2.07 -4.64 1.22
N PHE A 179 3.11 -3.80 1.31
CA PHE A 179 3.44 -2.86 0.24
C PHE A 179 3.81 -3.55 -1.06
N VAL A 180 4.57 -4.65 -1.03
CA VAL A 180 4.85 -5.46 -2.23
C VAL A 180 3.55 -5.94 -2.86
N LEU A 181 2.69 -6.59 -2.08
CA LEU A 181 1.41 -7.10 -2.58
C LEU A 181 0.49 -5.98 -3.10
N TYR A 182 0.43 -4.86 -2.39
CA TYR A 182 -0.34 -3.70 -2.80
C TYR A 182 0.16 -3.12 -4.13
N LEU A 183 1.47 -2.93 -4.28
CA LEU A 183 2.07 -2.39 -5.50
C LEU A 183 1.88 -3.33 -6.69
N VAL A 184 2.07 -4.64 -6.50
CA VAL A 184 1.79 -5.65 -7.53
C VAL A 184 0.33 -5.64 -7.94
N TYR A 185 -0.60 -5.64 -6.97
CA TYR A 185 -2.03 -5.55 -7.25
C TYR A 185 -2.40 -4.25 -7.97
N HIS A 186 -1.87 -3.12 -7.52
CA HIS A 186 -2.13 -1.82 -8.14
C HIS A 186 -1.62 -1.77 -9.59
N THR A 187 -0.43 -2.33 -9.84
CA THR A 187 0.15 -2.46 -11.18
C THR A 187 -0.70 -3.36 -12.06
N TYR A 188 -1.09 -4.53 -11.55
CA TYR A 188 -1.99 -5.42 -12.27
C TYR A 188 -3.29 -4.71 -12.66
N LYS A 189 -3.91 -4.00 -11.71
CA LYS A 189 -5.14 -3.26 -11.95
C LYS A 189 -4.96 -2.16 -12.99
N SER A 190 -3.86 -1.42 -12.93
CA SER A 190 -3.53 -0.37 -13.91
C SER A 190 -3.28 -0.92 -15.32
N LEU A 191 -2.68 -2.12 -15.42
CA LEU A 191 -2.37 -2.74 -16.72
C LEU A 191 -3.56 -3.37 -17.42
N TYR A 192 -4.50 -3.94 -16.64
CA TYR A 192 -5.57 -4.77 -17.17
C TYR A 192 -6.97 -4.19 -17.05
N PHE A 193 -7.13 -3.07 -16.32
CA PHE A 193 -8.44 -2.45 -16.16
C PHE A 193 -8.41 -1.01 -16.66
N ASP A 194 -9.51 -0.60 -17.29
CA ASP A 194 -9.71 0.79 -17.66
C ASP A 194 -9.88 1.69 -16.43
N THR A 195 -9.33 2.90 -16.49
CA THR A 195 -9.30 3.84 -15.36
C THR A 195 -10.67 4.40 -15.01
N PHE A 196 -11.55 4.58 -16.00
CA PHE A 196 -12.86 5.21 -15.83
C PHE A 196 -13.96 4.19 -15.56
N THR A 197 -14.13 3.23 -16.42
CA THR A 197 -15.19 2.22 -16.34
C THR A 197 -14.91 1.16 -15.28
N LYS A 198 -13.62 0.97 -14.92
CA LYS A 198 -13.13 -0.15 -14.10
C LYS A 198 -13.44 -1.53 -14.69
N LEU A 199 -13.77 -1.60 -15.96
CA LEU A 199 -13.88 -2.83 -16.72
C LEU A 199 -12.48 -3.30 -17.18
N PRO A 200 -12.31 -4.60 -17.48
CA PRO A 200 -11.09 -5.09 -18.10
C PRO A 200 -10.87 -4.39 -19.45
N ASN A 201 -9.64 -4.00 -19.73
CA ASN A 201 -9.27 -3.26 -20.92
C ASN A 201 -8.86 -4.19 -22.11
N GLN A 202 -8.38 -3.60 -23.20
CA GLN A 202 -7.93 -4.30 -24.38
C GLN A 202 -6.85 -5.37 -24.10
N LYS A 203 -5.90 -5.08 -23.18
CA LYS A 203 -4.86 -6.06 -22.81
C LYS A 203 -5.45 -7.27 -22.10
N ALA A 204 -6.44 -7.04 -21.24
CA ALA A 204 -7.17 -8.11 -20.58
C ALA A 204 -7.98 -8.94 -21.58
N LEU A 205 -8.62 -8.28 -22.56
CA LEU A 205 -9.34 -8.94 -23.66
C LEU A 205 -8.40 -9.83 -24.48
N LYS A 206 -7.28 -9.30 -24.96
CA LYS A 206 -6.29 -10.08 -25.72
C LYS A 206 -5.81 -11.31 -24.96
N ARG A 207 -5.46 -11.15 -23.67
CA ARG A 207 -5.04 -12.27 -22.83
C ARG A 207 -6.15 -13.31 -22.67
N LYS A 208 -7.40 -12.87 -22.55
CA LYS A 208 -8.55 -13.79 -22.41
C LYS A 208 -8.81 -14.57 -23.68
N LEU A 209 -8.75 -13.93 -24.83
CA LEU A 209 -8.97 -14.56 -26.15
C LEU A 209 -7.93 -15.65 -26.47
N LEU A 210 -6.69 -15.49 -25.99
CA LEU A 210 -5.65 -16.51 -26.17
C LEU A 210 -5.98 -17.85 -25.47
N GLY A 211 -6.89 -17.85 -24.48
CA GLY A 211 -7.32 -19.05 -23.77
C GLY A 211 -8.54 -19.75 -24.38
N PHE A 212 -9.08 -19.25 -25.50
CA PHE A 212 -10.25 -19.84 -26.15
C PHE A 212 -9.92 -20.42 -27.51
N THR A 213 -10.48 -21.57 -27.81
CA THR A 213 -10.50 -22.17 -29.16
C THR A 213 -11.57 -21.52 -30.05
N SER A 214 -12.72 -21.14 -29.46
CA SER A 214 -13.82 -20.44 -30.11
C SER A 214 -14.63 -19.64 -29.11
N CYS A 215 -15.08 -18.45 -29.51
CA CYS A 215 -15.98 -17.60 -28.71
C CYS A 215 -16.75 -16.67 -29.62
N TYR A 216 -17.94 -16.22 -29.23
CA TYR A 216 -18.65 -15.14 -29.86
C TYR A 216 -18.28 -13.81 -29.26
N LEU A 217 -18.11 -12.79 -30.10
CA LEU A 217 -17.82 -11.43 -29.69
C LEU A 217 -18.98 -10.52 -30.12
N GLY A 218 -19.50 -9.75 -29.16
CA GLY A 218 -20.41 -8.66 -29.43
C GLY A 218 -19.75 -7.32 -29.14
N ALA A 219 -20.00 -6.31 -29.92
CA ALA A 219 -19.53 -4.96 -29.68
C ALA A 219 -20.71 -4.00 -29.48
N LEU A 220 -20.67 -3.18 -28.44
CA LEU A 220 -21.60 -2.10 -28.19
C LEU A 220 -20.86 -0.78 -28.23
N ARG A 221 -21.19 0.04 -29.22
CA ARG A 221 -20.70 1.43 -29.28
C ARG A 221 -21.79 2.36 -28.82
N VAL A 222 -21.44 3.27 -27.94
CA VAL A 222 -22.36 4.31 -27.47
C VAL A 222 -22.10 5.55 -28.33
N SER A 223 -23.13 5.97 -29.06
CA SER A 223 -23.11 7.20 -29.89
C SER A 223 -23.77 8.36 -29.14
N GLY A 224 -23.50 9.58 -29.57
CA GLY A 224 -24.13 10.79 -29.03
C GLY A 224 -23.31 11.51 -27.97
N PHE A 225 -22.07 11.10 -27.74
CA PHE A 225 -21.15 11.80 -26.81
C PHE A 225 -20.50 13.05 -27.41
N GLU A 226 -20.59 13.24 -28.71
CA GLU A 226 -19.93 14.33 -29.46
C GLU A 226 -20.32 15.73 -28.96
N HIS A 227 -21.46 15.84 -28.26
CA HIS A 227 -21.99 17.10 -27.73
C HIS A 227 -21.79 17.25 -26.22
N LEU A 228 -21.17 16.29 -25.54
CA LEU A 228 -20.97 16.32 -24.10
C LEU A 228 -19.61 16.95 -23.73
N GLU A 229 -19.59 17.65 -22.61
CA GLU A 229 -18.31 18.05 -22.05
C GLU A 229 -17.47 16.82 -21.65
N PRO A 230 -16.13 16.87 -21.78
CA PRO A 230 -15.26 15.73 -21.44
C PRO A 230 -15.41 15.19 -20.00
N LYS A 231 -15.94 16.00 -19.10
CA LYS A 231 -16.27 15.58 -17.72
C LYS A 231 -17.52 14.71 -17.66
N ASP A 232 -18.54 15.10 -18.38
CA ASP A 232 -19.84 14.42 -18.39
C ASP A 232 -19.75 13.10 -19.14
N GLU A 233 -19.00 13.08 -20.23
CA GLU A 233 -18.66 11.88 -20.96
C GLU A 233 -18.03 10.82 -20.02
N LYS A 234 -16.99 11.17 -19.26
CA LYS A 234 -16.35 10.27 -18.30
C LYS A 234 -17.29 9.77 -17.20
N ILE A 235 -18.18 10.63 -16.72
CA ILE A 235 -19.18 10.24 -15.72
C ILE A 235 -20.16 9.24 -16.31
N LEU A 236 -20.60 9.45 -17.55
CA LEU A 236 -21.53 8.57 -18.24
C LEU A 236 -20.90 7.21 -18.54
N PHE A 237 -19.66 7.17 -19.07
CA PHE A 237 -18.90 5.95 -19.26
C PHE A 237 -18.74 5.14 -17.96
N LYS A 238 -18.47 5.82 -16.87
CA LYS A 238 -18.39 5.18 -15.54
C LYS A 238 -19.73 4.57 -15.12
N LYS A 239 -20.87 5.27 -15.38
CA LYS A 239 -22.21 4.75 -15.06
C LYS A 239 -22.55 3.54 -15.93
N ILE A 240 -22.30 3.61 -17.23
CA ILE A 240 -22.52 2.51 -18.18
C ILE A 240 -21.67 1.29 -17.76
N GLY A 241 -20.38 1.47 -17.50
CA GLY A 241 -19.51 0.40 -17.03
C GLY A 241 -20.01 -0.27 -15.75
N LYS A 242 -20.59 0.51 -14.81
CA LYS A 242 -21.19 -0.02 -13.58
C LYS A 242 -22.46 -0.84 -13.86
N ILE A 243 -23.30 -0.40 -14.79
CA ILE A 243 -24.54 -1.09 -15.20
C ILE A 243 -24.16 -2.40 -15.88
N LEU A 244 -23.29 -2.35 -16.88
CA LEU A 244 -22.84 -3.52 -17.63
C LEU A 244 -22.20 -4.59 -16.73
N ARG A 245 -21.41 -4.17 -15.75
CA ARG A 245 -20.84 -5.09 -14.76
C ARG A 245 -21.91 -5.81 -13.92
N LYS A 246 -23.02 -5.14 -13.61
CA LYS A 246 -24.11 -5.74 -12.82
C LYS A 246 -24.97 -6.69 -13.64
N GLN A 247 -25.22 -6.34 -14.90
CA GLN A 247 -26.12 -7.11 -15.79
C GLN A 247 -25.43 -8.31 -16.40
N ALA A 248 -24.16 -8.22 -16.69
CA ALA A 248 -23.38 -9.26 -17.37
C ALA A 248 -22.92 -10.38 -16.40
N LYS A 249 -23.85 -11.06 -15.70
CA LYS A 249 -23.49 -12.13 -14.78
C LYS A 249 -22.83 -13.34 -15.48
N ASN A 250 -23.23 -13.65 -16.70
CA ASN A 250 -22.77 -14.81 -17.47
C ASN A 250 -21.91 -14.43 -18.69
N VAL A 251 -21.66 -13.14 -18.91
CA VAL A 251 -20.93 -12.60 -20.04
C VAL A 251 -19.80 -11.73 -19.55
N LYS A 252 -18.60 -11.87 -20.12
CA LYS A 252 -17.47 -11.00 -19.74
C LYS A 252 -17.48 -9.76 -20.61
N VAL A 253 -17.50 -8.60 -19.95
CA VAL A 253 -17.49 -7.29 -20.60
C VAL A 253 -16.11 -6.66 -20.46
N PHE A 254 -15.62 -6.14 -21.58
CA PHE A 254 -14.35 -5.42 -21.70
C PHE A 254 -14.60 -4.02 -22.23
N CYS A 255 -13.75 -3.08 -21.86
CA CYS A 255 -13.73 -1.74 -22.42
C CYS A 255 -12.49 -1.60 -23.33
N VAL A 256 -12.72 -1.36 -24.61
CA VAL A 256 -11.66 -1.20 -25.60
C VAL A 256 -11.87 0.13 -26.29
N ASP A 257 -10.98 1.07 -25.99
CA ASP A 257 -11.13 2.48 -26.36
C ASP A 257 -12.50 3.01 -25.88
N ASP A 258 -13.44 3.31 -26.78
CA ASP A 258 -14.79 3.80 -26.47
C ASP A 258 -15.88 2.73 -26.68
N ASP A 259 -15.48 1.50 -26.98
CA ASP A 259 -16.41 0.40 -27.24
C ASP A 259 -16.44 -0.59 -26.06
N PHE A 260 -17.62 -1.15 -25.81
CA PHE A 260 -17.81 -2.25 -24.88
C PHE A 260 -17.87 -3.58 -25.63
N ILE A 261 -16.90 -4.46 -25.37
CA ILE A 261 -16.81 -5.77 -26.01
C ILE A 261 -17.32 -6.84 -25.06
N PHE A 262 -18.29 -7.61 -25.53
CA PHE A 262 -18.86 -8.75 -24.82
C PHE A 262 -18.22 -10.04 -25.34
N VAL A 263 -17.77 -10.89 -24.42
CA VAL A 263 -17.21 -12.20 -24.75
C VAL A 263 -18.14 -13.27 -24.22
N PHE A 264 -18.71 -14.02 -25.11
CA PHE A 264 -19.62 -15.13 -24.81
C PHE A 264 -18.84 -16.44 -24.87
N GLU A 265 -18.69 -17.07 -23.67
CA GLU A 265 -18.02 -18.35 -23.52
C GLU A 265 -19.07 -19.47 -23.56
N LYS A 266 -18.93 -20.43 -24.46
CA LYS A 266 -19.77 -21.65 -24.52
C LYS A 266 -21.29 -21.39 -24.65
N LEU A 267 -21.70 -20.27 -25.16
CA LEU A 267 -23.12 -19.97 -25.45
C LEU A 267 -23.41 -20.24 -26.92
N ASP A 268 -24.65 -20.67 -27.23
CA ASP A 268 -25.13 -20.75 -28.61
C ASP A 268 -25.27 -19.37 -29.22
N GLU A 269 -25.07 -19.27 -30.53
CA GLU A 269 -25.15 -18.01 -31.26
C GLU A 269 -26.49 -17.28 -31.07
N SER A 270 -27.59 -18.05 -30.97
CA SER A 270 -28.93 -17.53 -30.72
C SER A 270 -29.03 -16.75 -29.42
N VAL A 271 -28.44 -17.27 -28.30
CA VAL A 271 -28.43 -16.65 -26.99
C VAL A 271 -27.55 -15.40 -26.99
N ALA A 272 -26.42 -15.43 -27.70
CA ALA A 272 -25.56 -14.25 -27.82
C ALA A 272 -26.25 -13.12 -28.61
N ARG A 273 -27.00 -13.44 -29.65
CA ARG A 273 -27.78 -12.46 -30.42
C ARG A 273 -28.95 -11.87 -29.61
N GLU A 274 -29.65 -12.69 -28.81
CA GLU A 274 -30.74 -12.25 -27.97
C GLU A 274 -30.26 -11.28 -26.86
N PHE A 275 -29.08 -11.55 -26.28
CA PHE A 275 -28.48 -10.68 -25.26
C PHE A 275 -28.09 -9.29 -25.80
N LEU A 276 -27.77 -9.17 -27.09
CA LEU A 276 -27.36 -7.91 -27.72
C LEU A 276 -28.54 -7.09 -28.32
N ARG A 277 -29.74 -7.62 -28.32
CA ARG A 277 -30.97 -6.91 -28.69
C ARG A 277 -31.57 -6.16 -27.51
#